data_fc791028541acdcd060401146929e32b
#
_entry.id   fc791028541acdcd060401146929e32b
#
_cell.length_a   1.000
_cell.length_b   1.000
_cell.length_c   1.000
_cell.angle_alpha   90.00
_cell.angle_beta   90.00
_cell.angle_gamma   90.00
#
_symmetry.space_group_name_H-M   'P 1'
#
loop_
_entity.id
_entity.type
_entity.pdbx_description
1 polymer ?
#
loop_
_entity_poly.entity_id
_entity_poly.type
_entity_poly.pdbx_seq_one_letter_code
_entity_poly.pdbx_strand_id
1 'polypeptide(L)'
;MPDPILTLPQADWPYAQSLMRLALGLALGLLIGLERERRGKEAGLRTFGFIGLLGTMGGALGNGYGLATLALTGLLVLILNISSLRAGQGTELTTSTAMLVTGMAGILCGLGHTIAPAAVMVIATALLAWKERLADFSMGVSEGEIRSAILLAG
;
A
#
# COMPACT_ATOMS: atom_id res chain seq x y z
N MET A 1 17.01 41.77 35.57
CA MET A 1 15.80 41.64 34.73
C MET A 1 16.29 41.04 33.43
N PRO A 2 15.96 39.78 33.07
CA PRO A 2 16.26 39.28 31.78
C PRO A 2 15.27 39.83 30.77
N ASP A 3 15.81 40.28 29.62
CA ASP A 3 15.04 40.94 28.55
C ASP A 3 13.94 40.02 27.99
N PRO A 4 12.70 40.50 27.89
CA PRO A 4 11.57 39.71 27.40
C PRO A 4 11.52 39.56 25.85
N ILE A 5 12.59 39.89 25.13
CA ILE A 5 12.57 40.06 23.68
C ILE A 5 13.10 38.85 22.91
N LEU A 6 13.58 37.76 23.56
CA LEU A 6 14.22 36.63 22.87
C LEU A 6 13.64 35.25 23.20
N THR A 7 12.46 35.15 23.74
CA THR A 7 11.71 33.90 23.57
C THR A 7 10.92 34.00 22.28
N LEU A 8 11.59 33.77 21.16
CA LEU A 8 10.90 33.30 19.96
C LEU A 8 10.04 32.13 20.42
N PRO A 9 8.72 32.14 20.17
CA PRO A 9 7.94 30.94 20.39
C PRO A 9 8.67 29.83 19.63
N GLN A 10 9.18 28.85 20.36
CA GLN A 10 9.53 27.58 19.71
C GLN A 10 8.23 27.17 19.04
N ALA A 11 8.16 27.42 17.74
CA ALA A 11 7.13 26.90 16.91
C ALA A 11 7.32 25.39 17.01
N ASP A 12 6.58 24.75 17.92
CA ASP A 12 6.31 23.33 17.86
C ASP A 12 5.68 23.13 16.48
N TRP A 13 6.54 22.80 15.54
CA TRP A 13 6.17 22.66 14.14
C TRP A 13 5.27 21.42 14.02
N PRO A 14 3.95 21.56 14.04
CA PRO A 14 3.06 20.43 13.75
C PRO A 14 3.32 19.89 12.35
N TYR A 15 3.97 20.67 11.50
CA TYR A 15 4.38 20.31 10.14
C TYR A 15 5.43 19.20 10.09
N ALA A 16 6.36 19.12 11.03
CA ALA A 16 7.37 18.06 11.06
C ALA A 16 6.71 16.68 11.16
N GLN A 17 5.71 16.55 12.02
CA GLN A 17 4.96 15.32 12.21
C GLN A 17 4.13 14.95 10.97
N SER A 18 3.50 15.94 10.33
CA SER A 18 2.76 15.77 9.10
C SER A 18 3.68 15.35 7.93
N LEU A 19 4.85 15.99 7.83
CA LEU A 19 5.84 15.64 6.82
C LEU A 19 6.39 14.23 7.02
N MET A 20 6.64 13.81 8.26
CA MET A 20 7.08 12.44 8.55
C MET A 20 6.03 11.41 8.14
N ARG A 21 4.74 11.68 8.40
CA ARG A 21 3.64 10.80 7.98
C ARG A 21 3.55 10.70 6.46
N LEU A 22 3.64 11.84 5.76
CA LEU A 22 3.65 11.90 4.30
C LEU A 22 4.87 11.17 3.72
N ALA A 23 6.06 11.38 4.30
CA ALA A 23 7.27 10.69 3.88
C ALA A 23 7.16 9.17 4.07
N LEU A 24 6.58 8.71 5.19
CA LEU A 24 6.34 7.30 5.43
C LEU A 24 5.35 6.72 4.41
N GLY A 25 4.20 7.34 4.21
CA GLY A 25 3.21 6.87 3.23
C GLY A 25 3.76 6.82 1.81
N LEU A 26 4.55 7.84 1.42
CA LEU A 26 5.27 7.85 0.15
C LEU A 26 6.27 6.68 0.07
N ALA A 27 7.13 6.52 1.08
CA ALA A 27 8.15 5.47 1.10
C ALA A 27 7.54 4.07 0.99
N LEU A 28 6.44 3.81 1.71
CA LEU A 28 5.72 2.56 1.66
C LEU A 28 5.08 2.31 0.27
N GLY A 29 4.50 3.35 -0.34
CA GLY A 29 4.00 3.28 -1.71
C GLY A 29 5.12 3.00 -2.72
N LEU A 30 6.25 3.70 -2.60
CA LEU A 30 7.41 3.47 -3.46
C LEU A 30 7.99 2.06 -3.30
N LEU A 31 7.95 1.47 -2.11
CA LEU A 31 8.44 0.11 -1.85
C LEU A 31 7.69 -0.93 -2.71
N ILE A 32 6.36 -0.90 -2.69
CA ILE A 32 5.54 -1.78 -3.56
C ILE A 32 5.70 -1.38 -5.03
N GLY A 33 5.68 -0.08 -5.32
CA GLY A 33 5.83 0.42 -6.68
C GLY A 33 7.11 -0.04 -7.36
N LEU A 34 8.23 -0.08 -6.62
CA LEU A 34 9.51 -0.58 -7.09
C LEU A 34 9.44 -2.07 -7.48
N GLU A 35 8.80 -2.88 -6.66
CA GLU A 35 8.62 -4.31 -6.97
C GLU A 35 7.74 -4.51 -8.20
N ARG A 36 6.68 -3.70 -8.35
CA ARG A 36 5.79 -3.75 -9.53
C ARG A 36 6.50 -3.30 -10.80
N GLU A 37 7.29 -2.24 -10.74
CA GLU A 37 8.06 -1.74 -11.87
C GLU A 37 9.14 -2.74 -12.31
N ARG A 38 9.84 -3.38 -11.37
CA ARG A 38 10.78 -4.47 -11.66
C ARG A 38 10.13 -5.65 -12.40
N ARG A 39 8.84 -5.86 -12.18
CA ARG A 39 8.05 -6.92 -12.83
C ARG A 39 7.42 -6.47 -14.16
N GLY A 40 7.75 -5.28 -14.66
CA GLY A 40 7.21 -4.76 -15.90
C GLY A 40 5.71 -4.50 -15.89
N LYS A 41 5.15 -4.16 -14.71
CA LYS A 41 3.73 -3.84 -14.57
C LYS A 41 3.48 -2.37 -14.93
N GLU A 42 2.34 -2.08 -15.58
CA GLU A 42 1.97 -0.71 -15.97
C GLU A 42 1.87 0.24 -14.77
N ALA A 43 1.28 -0.23 -13.68
CA ALA A 43 1.26 0.51 -12.43
C ALA A 43 2.56 0.28 -11.65
N GLY A 44 3.49 1.22 -11.77
CA GLY A 44 4.82 1.18 -11.16
C GLY A 44 4.99 2.19 -10.02
N LEU A 45 6.22 2.62 -9.84
CA LEU A 45 6.72 3.44 -8.74
C LEU A 45 5.87 4.70 -8.48
N ARG A 46 5.57 5.46 -9.55
CA ARG A 46 4.83 6.73 -9.44
C ARG A 46 3.41 6.52 -8.96
N THR A 47 2.70 5.55 -9.55
CA THR A 47 1.31 5.27 -9.22
C THR A 47 1.16 4.88 -7.76
N PHE A 48 1.97 3.96 -7.28
CA PHE A 48 1.93 3.53 -5.88
C PHE A 48 2.39 4.61 -4.91
N GLY A 49 3.39 5.43 -5.28
CA GLY A 49 3.81 6.59 -4.51
C GLY A 49 2.68 7.60 -4.34
N PHE A 50 1.95 7.93 -5.42
CA PHE A 50 0.79 8.83 -5.33
C PHE A 50 -0.36 8.25 -4.52
N ILE A 51 -0.65 6.96 -4.63
CA ILE A 51 -1.68 6.30 -3.82
C ILE A 51 -1.32 6.36 -2.33
N GLY A 52 -0.04 6.12 -1.98
CA GLY A 52 0.44 6.23 -0.60
C GLY A 52 0.31 7.65 -0.06
N LEU A 53 0.70 8.66 -0.83
CA LEU A 53 0.54 10.08 -0.47
C LEU A 53 -0.94 10.46 -0.30
N LEU A 54 -1.79 10.10 -1.28
CA LEU A 54 -3.20 10.40 -1.25
C LEU A 54 -3.88 9.76 -0.04
N GLY A 55 -3.54 8.51 0.26
CA GLY A 55 -3.99 7.82 1.46
C GLY A 55 -3.60 8.57 2.73
N THR A 56 -2.33 8.99 2.83
CA THR A 56 -1.83 9.71 4.00
C THR A 56 -2.52 11.06 4.19
N MET A 57 -2.75 11.79 3.10
CA MET A 57 -3.50 13.05 3.15
C MET A 57 -4.94 12.80 3.60
N GLY A 58 -5.62 11.81 3.03
CA GLY A 58 -6.98 11.46 3.42
C GLY A 58 -7.10 11.07 4.88
N GLY A 59 -6.17 10.25 5.39
CA GLY A 59 -6.12 9.88 6.80
C GLY A 59 -5.83 11.06 7.73
N ALA A 60 -4.92 11.96 7.34
CA ALA A 60 -4.59 13.15 8.13
C ALA A 60 -5.73 14.16 8.22
N LEU A 61 -6.58 14.25 7.21
CA LEU A 61 -7.75 15.13 7.17
C LEU A 61 -8.95 14.58 7.96
N GLY A 62 -8.95 13.30 8.28
CA GLY A 62 -9.97 12.64 9.09
C GLY A 62 -10.73 11.52 8.38
N ASN A 63 -11.58 10.84 9.15
CA ASN A 63 -12.23 9.59 8.71
C ASN A 63 -13.05 9.72 7.40
N GLY A 64 -13.78 10.83 7.22
CA GLY A 64 -14.55 11.05 6.01
C GLY A 64 -13.67 11.17 4.76
N TYR A 65 -12.57 11.87 4.86
CA TYR A 65 -11.60 12.01 3.77
C TYR A 65 -10.84 10.71 3.50
N GLY A 66 -10.51 9.93 4.55
CA GLY A 66 -9.93 8.61 4.40
C GLY A 66 -10.84 7.67 3.61
N LEU A 67 -12.14 7.63 3.95
CA LEU A 67 -13.13 6.83 3.21
C LEU A 67 -13.29 7.32 1.75
N ALA A 68 -13.35 8.63 1.53
CA ALA A 68 -13.40 9.20 0.18
C ALA A 68 -12.17 8.81 -0.65
N THR A 69 -10.98 8.88 -0.06
CA THR A 69 -9.73 8.47 -0.71
C THR A 69 -9.73 6.98 -1.07
N LEU A 70 -10.20 6.14 -0.16
CA LEU A 70 -10.32 4.70 -0.43
C LEU A 70 -11.33 4.42 -1.55
N ALA A 71 -12.46 5.11 -1.57
CA ALA A 71 -13.46 5.01 -2.63
C ALA A 71 -12.90 5.46 -3.99
N LEU A 72 -12.16 6.58 -4.04
CA LEU A 72 -11.50 7.05 -5.25
C LEU A 72 -10.44 6.08 -5.75
N THR A 73 -9.64 5.51 -4.84
CA THR A 73 -8.66 4.46 -5.19
C THR A 73 -9.36 3.22 -5.75
N GLY A 74 -10.47 2.80 -5.14
CA GLY A 74 -11.30 1.70 -5.65
C GLY A 74 -11.89 1.99 -7.02
N LEU A 75 -12.36 3.21 -7.26
CA LEU A 75 -12.86 3.65 -8.57
C LEU A 75 -11.74 3.62 -9.62
N LEU A 76 -10.55 4.11 -9.29
CA LEU A 76 -9.38 4.05 -10.17
C LEU A 76 -9.05 2.60 -10.54
N VAL A 77 -9.01 1.72 -9.56
CA VAL A 77 -8.78 0.28 -9.76
C VAL A 77 -9.84 -0.32 -10.69
N LEU A 78 -11.10 0.04 -10.50
CA LEU A 78 -12.20 -0.43 -11.36
C LEU A 78 -12.02 0.04 -12.81
N ILE A 79 -11.71 1.31 -13.01
CA ILE A 79 -11.47 1.89 -14.34
C ILE A 79 -10.30 1.18 -15.03
N LEU A 80 -9.18 0.96 -14.32
CA LEU A 80 -8.01 0.28 -14.86
C LEU A 80 -8.34 -1.17 -15.28
N ASN A 81 -9.08 -1.90 -14.45
CA ASN A 81 -9.49 -3.27 -14.80
C ASN A 81 -10.44 -3.32 -16.01
N ILE A 82 -11.39 -2.41 -16.08
CA ILE A 82 -12.30 -2.31 -17.25
C ILE A 82 -11.51 -1.97 -18.52
N SER A 83 -10.55 -1.06 -18.42
CA SER A 83 -9.68 -0.68 -19.53
C SER A 83 -8.84 -1.87 -20.02
N SER A 84 -8.22 -2.61 -19.09
CA SER A 84 -7.41 -3.81 -19.39
C SER A 84 -8.26 -4.91 -20.06
N LEU A 85 -9.49 -5.13 -19.57
CA LEU A 85 -10.41 -6.09 -20.18
C LEU A 85 -10.80 -5.69 -21.61
N ARG A 86 -11.05 -4.40 -21.85
CA ARG A 86 -11.38 -3.88 -23.20
C ARG A 86 -10.19 -3.98 -24.14
N ALA A 87 -8.97 -3.88 -23.64
CA ALA A 87 -7.73 -4.03 -24.42
C ALA A 87 -7.38 -5.50 -24.70
N GLY A 88 -8.20 -6.47 -24.24
CA GLY A 88 -7.92 -7.90 -24.38
C GLY A 88 -6.80 -8.42 -23.48
N GLN A 89 -6.36 -7.59 -22.52
CA GLN A 89 -5.42 -7.96 -21.48
C GLN A 89 -6.21 -8.56 -20.30
N GLY A 90 -5.68 -9.59 -19.66
CA GLY A 90 -6.35 -10.19 -18.49
C GLY A 90 -6.45 -9.21 -17.31
N THR A 91 -7.35 -9.46 -16.36
CA THR A 91 -7.46 -8.66 -15.14
C THR A 91 -6.21 -8.77 -14.28
N GLU A 92 -5.63 -7.65 -13.90
CA GLU A 92 -4.49 -7.58 -12.98
C GLU A 92 -4.96 -7.50 -11.50
N LEU A 93 -5.63 -8.55 -11.03
CA LEU A 93 -6.19 -8.59 -9.67
C LEU A 93 -5.14 -8.31 -8.59
N THR A 94 -3.93 -8.85 -8.75
CA THR A 94 -2.84 -8.67 -7.79
C THR A 94 -2.39 -7.20 -7.71
N THR A 95 -2.29 -6.51 -8.85
CA THR A 95 -1.96 -5.07 -8.91
C THR A 95 -3.08 -4.25 -8.27
N SER A 96 -4.32 -4.58 -8.57
CA SER A 96 -5.51 -3.93 -8.01
C SER A 96 -5.55 -4.04 -6.48
N THR A 97 -5.33 -5.25 -5.96
CA THR A 97 -5.27 -5.49 -4.51
C THR A 97 -4.12 -4.72 -3.88
N ALA A 98 -2.93 -4.71 -4.51
CA ALA A 98 -1.79 -3.96 -4.02
C ALA A 98 -2.07 -2.45 -3.94
N MET A 99 -2.79 -1.86 -4.91
CA MET A 99 -3.20 -0.45 -4.88
C MET A 99 -4.12 -0.15 -3.68
N LEU A 100 -5.11 -0.99 -3.41
CA LEU A 100 -6.02 -0.82 -2.27
C LEU A 100 -5.28 -0.94 -0.94
N VAL A 101 -4.38 -1.93 -0.82
CA VAL A 101 -3.53 -2.10 0.38
C VAL A 101 -2.65 -0.88 0.60
N THR A 102 -2.07 -0.33 -0.47
CA THR A 102 -1.23 0.88 -0.40
C THR A 102 -2.05 2.10 0.05
N GLY A 103 -3.24 2.28 -0.49
CA GLY A 103 -4.15 3.36 -0.08
C GLY A 103 -4.52 3.26 1.41
N MET A 104 -4.88 2.05 1.86
CA MET A 104 -5.20 1.79 3.27
C MET A 104 -3.99 2.03 4.19
N ALA A 105 -2.80 1.56 3.81
CA ALA A 105 -1.57 1.80 4.56
C ALA A 105 -1.26 3.30 4.65
N GLY A 106 -1.46 4.05 3.56
CA GLY A 106 -1.35 5.50 3.56
C GLY A 106 -2.31 6.14 4.56
N ILE A 107 -3.59 5.75 4.56
CA ILE A 107 -4.59 6.26 5.51
C ILE A 107 -4.13 6.02 6.96
N LEU A 108 -3.63 4.81 7.27
CA LEU A 108 -3.10 4.51 8.60
C LEU A 108 -1.91 5.40 8.97
N CYS A 109 -1.00 5.70 8.02
CA CYS A 109 0.08 6.67 8.23
C CYS A 109 -0.47 8.06 8.56
N GLY A 110 -1.49 8.52 7.83
CA GLY A 110 -2.16 9.80 8.07
C GLY A 110 -2.80 9.89 9.46
N LEU A 111 -3.39 8.79 9.92
CA LEU A 111 -3.93 8.66 11.28
C LEU A 111 -2.84 8.58 12.38
N GLY A 112 -1.57 8.49 12.00
CA GLY A 112 -0.44 8.48 12.93
C GLY A 112 0.08 7.09 13.29
N HIS A 113 -0.44 6.03 12.67
CA HIS A 113 0.09 4.69 12.83
C HIS A 113 1.37 4.54 11.98
N THR A 114 2.41 3.91 12.54
CA THR A 114 3.69 3.71 11.85
C THR A 114 4.01 2.23 11.68
N ILE A 115 3.85 1.45 12.73
CA ILE A 115 4.26 0.04 12.75
C ILE A 115 3.30 -0.81 11.91
N ALA A 116 1.99 -0.65 12.08
CA ALA A 116 0.99 -1.44 11.37
C ALA A 116 1.08 -1.27 9.84
N PRO A 117 1.07 -0.05 9.27
CA PRO A 117 1.21 0.11 7.83
C PRO A 117 2.56 -0.38 7.32
N ALA A 118 3.67 -0.17 8.05
CA ALA A 118 4.98 -0.67 7.66
C ALA A 118 5.01 -2.20 7.59
N ALA A 119 4.48 -2.90 8.59
CA ALA A 119 4.40 -4.36 8.62
C ALA A 119 3.56 -4.90 7.45
N VAL A 120 2.36 -4.34 7.23
CA VAL A 120 1.48 -4.75 6.12
C VAL A 120 2.17 -4.57 4.78
N MET A 121 2.87 -3.44 4.56
CA MET A 121 3.52 -3.15 3.28
C MET A 121 4.75 -4.03 3.03
N VAL A 122 5.52 -4.37 4.07
CA VAL A 122 6.63 -5.34 3.96
C VAL A 122 6.09 -6.72 3.59
N ILE A 123 5.04 -7.18 4.27
CA ILE A 123 4.40 -8.48 3.98
C ILE A 123 3.83 -8.48 2.56
N ALA A 124 3.10 -7.44 2.17
CA ALA A 124 2.55 -7.32 0.82
C ALA A 124 3.63 -7.35 -0.26
N THR A 125 4.73 -6.61 -0.05
CA THR A 125 5.87 -6.61 -0.97
C THR A 125 6.52 -8.00 -1.06
N ALA A 126 6.69 -8.68 0.07
CA ALA A 126 7.23 -10.04 0.10
C ALA A 126 6.32 -11.03 -0.67
N LEU A 127 5.00 -10.96 -0.46
CA LEU A 127 4.04 -11.79 -1.19
C LEU A 127 4.07 -11.52 -2.69
N LEU A 128 4.22 -10.25 -3.10
CA LEU A 128 4.36 -9.89 -4.50
C LEU A 128 5.66 -10.38 -5.11
N ALA A 129 6.77 -10.27 -4.36
CA ALA A 129 8.09 -10.75 -4.79
C ALA A 129 8.15 -12.27 -4.94
N TRP A 130 7.46 -13.00 -4.07
CA TRP A 130 7.48 -14.46 -4.05
C TRP A 130 6.37 -15.12 -4.85
N LYS A 131 5.52 -14.35 -5.50
CA LYS A 131 4.36 -14.87 -6.25
C LYS A 131 4.72 -16.04 -7.17
N GLU A 132 5.82 -15.94 -7.92
CA GLU A 132 6.26 -17.01 -8.84
C GLU A 132 6.73 -18.25 -8.08
N ARG A 133 7.55 -18.08 -7.02
CA ARG A 133 7.99 -19.19 -6.17
C ARG A 133 6.82 -19.87 -5.45
N LEU A 134 5.82 -19.10 -5.02
CA LEU A 134 4.61 -19.64 -4.40
C LEU A 134 3.74 -20.38 -5.42
N ALA A 135 3.69 -19.93 -6.68
CA ALA A 135 2.99 -20.62 -7.75
C ALA A 135 3.68 -21.94 -8.09
N ASP A 136 5.01 -21.96 -8.18
CA ASP A 136 5.79 -23.18 -8.42
C ASP A 136 5.62 -24.18 -7.27
N PHE A 137 5.63 -23.71 -6.03
CA PHE A 137 5.37 -24.54 -4.85
C PHE A 137 3.94 -25.11 -4.87
N SER A 138 2.94 -24.30 -5.22
CA SER A 138 1.54 -24.72 -5.32
C SER A 138 1.33 -25.76 -6.42
N MET A 139 2.04 -25.66 -7.55
CA MET A 139 1.99 -26.66 -8.62
C MET A 139 2.81 -27.91 -8.30
N GLY A 140 3.80 -27.81 -7.40
CA GLY A 140 4.62 -28.92 -6.94
C GLY A 140 3.93 -29.82 -5.90
N VAL A 141 2.89 -29.31 -5.22
CA VAL A 141 2.08 -30.12 -4.29
C VAL A 141 1.08 -30.91 -5.11
N SER A 142 1.35 -32.20 -5.29
CA SER A 142 0.45 -33.08 -6.04
C SER A 142 -0.88 -33.29 -5.34
N GLU A 143 -1.97 -33.46 -6.10
CA GLU A 143 -3.29 -33.79 -5.55
C GLU A 143 -3.26 -35.00 -4.60
N GLY A 144 -2.30 -35.92 -4.81
CA GLY A 144 -2.05 -37.07 -3.96
C GLY A 144 -1.55 -36.69 -2.57
N GLU A 145 -0.69 -35.67 -2.46
CA GLU A 145 -0.17 -35.20 -1.16
C GLU A 145 -1.24 -34.47 -0.36
N ILE A 146 -2.07 -33.66 -1.02
CA ILE A 146 -3.21 -32.99 -0.39
C ILE A 146 -4.21 -34.04 0.13
N ARG A 147 -4.50 -35.07 -0.66
CA ARG A 147 -5.40 -36.16 -0.29
C ARG A 147 -4.86 -36.97 0.89
N SER A 148 -3.55 -37.22 0.89
CA SER A 148 -2.87 -37.93 1.98
C SER A 148 -2.88 -37.11 3.28
N ALA A 149 -2.66 -35.80 3.20
CA ALA A 149 -2.72 -34.90 4.35
C ALA A 149 -4.13 -34.82 4.94
N ILE A 150 -5.18 -34.80 4.12
CA ILE A 150 -6.58 -34.79 4.56
C ILE A 150 -6.94 -36.13 5.23
N LEU A 151 -6.46 -37.27 4.70
CA LEU A 151 -6.70 -38.59 5.27
C LEU A 151 -5.94 -38.83 6.60
N LEU A 152 -4.82 -38.14 6.81
CA LEU A 152 -4.05 -38.19 8.06
C LEU A 152 -4.61 -37.25 9.15
N ALA A 153 -5.40 -36.25 8.78
CA ALA A 153 -6.01 -35.29 9.70
C ALA A 153 -7.43 -35.69 10.16
N GLY A 154 -8.00 -36.74 9.61
CA GLY A 154 -9.32 -37.31 9.99
C GLY A 154 -9.14 -38.64 10.68
#